data_cd3ae2c5414e2a97c44d4bfe479d3db4
#
_entry.id   cd3ae2c5414e2a97c44d4bfe479d3db4
#
_cell.length_a   1.000
_cell.length_b   1.000
_cell.length_c   1.000
_cell.angle_alpha   90.00
_cell.angle_beta   90.00
_cell.angle_gamma   90.00
#
_symmetry.space_group_name_H-M   'P 1'
#
loop_
_entity.id
_entity.type
_entity.pdbx_description
1 polymer ?
#
loop_
_entity_poly.entity_id
_entity_poly.type
_entity_poly.pdbx_seq_one_letter_code
_entity_poly.pdbx_strand_id
1 'polypeptide(L)'
;MVFPLLIRRLMDIVHIESWNQFVALSSECDGWAFRGLPDADWQLFSLLSRYLHSFVPDKASWRQREERALRIFRRKAHNYVPDAAVLDDDIRCLALMQHHGAPTRMLDFTKSPFVAAFFALGNTNCSAAVFALDTPTLWSAAPRHDARLRREAIDPRVRGNFERHFAVNDKEIIWVGEPEAMDRRLVAQSGTFVVPGVLDKPLDEIIGQYERGVPLIRKFVLPPSVRAEAMLSLYRMNITHATLFPDLDGLARSIGYELEITWPGYRSDQA
;
A
#
# COMPACT_ATOMS: atom_id res chain seq x y z
N MET A 1 -5.34 15.54 -41.84
CA MET A 1 -6.24 15.46 -40.67
C MET A 1 -5.48 14.70 -39.60
N VAL A 2 -4.79 15.41 -38.70
CA VAL A 2 -3.94 14.81 -37.66
C VAL A 2 -4.85 14.55 -36.48
N PHE A 3 -5.14 13.28 -36.21
CA PHE A 3 -5.81 12.87 -34.98
C PHE A 3 -4.88 13.24 -33.80
N PRO A 4 -5.32 13.99 -32.79
CA PRO A 4 -4.51 14.17 -31.60
C PRO A 4 -4.37 12.82 -30.93
N LEU A 5 -3.13 12.38 -30.73
CA LEU A 5 -2.78 11.28 -29.84
C LEU A 5 -3.42 11.60 -28.48
N LEU A 6 -4.50 10.88 -28.13
CA LEU A 6 -5.04 10.88 -26.78
C LEU A 6 -3.90 10.36 -25.89
N ILE A 7 -3.21 11.27 -25.21
CA ILE A 7 -2.31 10.92 -24.11
C ILE A 7 -3.20 10.24 -23.10
N ARG A 8 -3.14 8.92 -23.04
CA ARG A 8 -3.87 8.07 -22.13
C ARG A 8 -3.40 8.43 -20.72
N ARG A 9 -4.21 9.17 -19.95
CA ARG A 9 -3.93 9.40 -18.53
C ARG A 9 -4.09 8.06 -17.84
N LEU A 10 -2.99 7.44 -17.45
CA LEU A 10 -2.94 6.21 -16.65
C LEU A 10 -3.52 6.41 -15.24
N MET A 11 -3.74 7.66 -14.84
CA MET A 11 -4.13 8.02 -13.47
C MET A 11 -4.92 9.32 -13.48
N ASP A 12 -5.99 9.38 -12.68
CA ASP A 12 -6.73 10.60 -12.38
C ASP A 12 -6.04 11.32 -11.21
N ILE A 13 -5.47 12.51 -11.45
CA ILE A 13 -4.74 13.30 -10.44
C ILE A 13 -5.61 14.45 -9.98
N VAL A 14 -5.88 14.49 -8.67
CA VAL A 14 -6.71 15.51 -8.01
C VAL A 14 -5.86 16.24 -6.97
N HIS A 15 -5.70 17.55 -7.14
CA HIS A 15 -5.05 18.41 -6.16
C HIS A 15 -6.05 18.84 -5.10
N ILE A 16 -5.74 18.57 -3.84
CA ILE A 16 -6.61 18.84 -2.69
C ILE A 16 -6.28 20.23 -2.13
N GLU A 17 -7.31 21.05 -1.92
CA GLU A 17 -7.19 22.39 -1.36
C GLU A 17 -7.54 22.45 0.13
N SER A 18 -8.37 21.50 0.63
CA SER A 18 -8.79 21.43 2.02
C SER A 18 -9.05 20.00 2.48
N TRP A 19 -8.99 19.74 3.78
CA TRP A 19 -9.33 18.44 4.35
C TRP A 19 -10.76 18.02 4.02
N ASN A 20 -11.71 18.92 4.08
CA ASN A 20 -13.11 18.64 3.76
C ASN A 20 -13.30 18.22 2.29
N GLN A 21 -12.53 18.80 1.36
CA GLN A 21 -12.54 18.38 -0.04
C GLN A 21 -12.02 16.95 -0.19
N PHE A 22 -10.93 16.59 0.49
CA PHE A 22 -10.44 15.20 0.51
C PHE A 22 -11.50 14.24 1.03
N VAL A 23 -12.14 14.56 2.15
CA VAL A 23 -13.21 13.75 2.75
C VAL A 23 -14.36 13.54 1.74
N ALA A 24 -14.84 14.61 1.11
CA ALA A 24 -15.91 14.53 0.13
C ALA A 24 -15.55 13.67 -1.08
N LEU A 25 -14.40 13.92 -1.71
CA LEU A 25 -13.98 13.22 -2.92
C LEU A 25 -13.56 11.76 -2.66
N SER A 26 -12.99 11.46 -1.49
CA SER A 26 -12.66 10.09 -1.13
C SER A 26 -13.89 9.25 -0.82
N SER A 27 -15.00 9.87 -0.38
CA SER A 27 -16.28 9.17 -0.17
C SER A 27 -16.95 8.71 -1.47
N GLU A 28 -16.58 9.28 -2.62
CA GLU A 28 -17.04 8.81 -3.94
C GLU A 28 -16.39 7.48 -4.37
N CYS A 29 -15.31 7.08 -3.72
CA CYS A 29 -14.53 5.88 -4.02
C CYS A 29 -15.05 4.69 -3.21
N ASP A 30 -16.34 4.33 -3.37
CA ASP A 30 -16.97 3.26 -2.61
C ASP A 30 -16.37 1.89 -2.93
N GLY A 31 -15.95 1.15 -1.88
CA GLY A 31 -15.32 -0.16 -2.00
C GLY A 31 -13.87 -0.14 -2.52
N TRP A 32 -13.28 1.03 -2.77
CA TRP A 32 -11.90 1.16 -3.21
C TRP A 32 -10.90 0.88 -2.08
N ALA A 33 -9.67 0.57 -2.47
CA ALA A 33 -8.56 0.48 -1.53
C ALA A 33 -7.63 1.69 -1.68
N PHE A 34 -7.02 2.12 -0.57
CA PHE A 34 -6.23 3.35 -0.49
C PHE A 34 -4.82 3.07 0.03
N ARG A 35 -3.85 3.86 -0.44
CA ARG A 35 -2.47 3.83 0.06
C ARG A 35 -1.92 5.25 0.20
N GLY A 36 -1.45 5.60 1.39
CA GLY A 36 -0.76 6.87 1.65
C GLY A 36 0.74 6.79 1.38
N LEU A 37 1.28 7.81 0.73
CA LEU A 37 2.72 8.03 0.57
C LEU A 37 3.08 9.44 1.06
N PRO A 38 4.18 9.59 1.85
CA PRO A 38 4.56 10.87 2.45
C PRO A 38 5.13 11.87 1.45
N ASP A 39 5.39 11.45 0.22
CA ASP A 39 5.88 12.27 -0.86
C ASP A 39 5.05 11.99 -2.12
N ALA A 40 4.43 13.04 -2.65
CA ALA A 40 3.58 12.94 -3.84
C ALA A 40 4.35 12.55 -5.11
N ASP A 41 5.65 12.79 -5.16
CA ASP A 41 6.46 12.44 -6.34
C ASP A 41 6.89 10.97 -6.35
N TRP A 42 6.65 10.25 -5.26
CA TRP A 42 6.95 8.83 -5.22
C TRP A 42 6.00 8.01 -6.08
N GLN A 43 6.58 7.07 -6.83
CA GLN A 43 5.83 6.07 -7.59
C GLN A 43 5.36 4.92 -6.69
N LEU A 44 4.32 4.21 -7.13
CA LEU A 44 3.74 3.06 -6.43
C LEU A 44 4.61 1.80 -6.58
N PHE A 45 5.81 1.83 -6.02
CA PHE A 45 6.66 0.65 -5.89
C PHE A 45 6.49 -0.03 -4.53
N SER A 46 6.63 -1.36 -4.50
CA SER A 46 6.80 -2.11 -3.24
C SER A 46 8.13 -1.76 -2.57
N LEU A 47 8.28 -2.09 -1.28
CA LEU A 47 9.54 -1.87 -0.59
C LEU A 47 10.68 -2.67 -1.23
N LEU A 48 10.42 -3.92 -1.64
CA LEU A 48 11.40 -4.75 -2.36
C LEU A 48 11.81 -4.11 -3.70
N SER A 49 10.84 -3.64 -4.49
CA SER A 49 11.12 -2.97 -5.76
C SER A 49 12.00 -1.74 -5.57
N ARG A 50 11.68 -0.88 -4.59
CA ARG A 50 12.50 0.29 -4.27
C ARG A 50 13.92 -0.08 -3.88
N TYR A 51 14.07 -1.11 -3.03
CA TYR A 51 15.39 -1.60 -2.61
C TYR A 51 16.19 -2.12 -3.81
N LEU A 52 15.56 -2.92 -4.67
CA LEU A 52 16.21 -3.50 -5.84
C LEU A 52 16.61 -2.43 -6.86
N HIS A 53 15.75 -1.46 -7.14
CA HIS A 53 16.09 -0.32 -8.01
C HIS A 53 17.27 0.50 -7.49
N SER A 54 17.37 0.69 -6.17
CA SER A 54 18.43 1.49 -5.55
C SER A 54 19.77 0.78 -5.47
N PHE A 55 19.77 -0.55 -5.25
CA PHE A 55 20.99 -1.27 -4.85
C PHE A 55 21.35 -2.46 -5.75
N VAL A 56 20.50 -2.84 -6.70
CA VAL A 56 20.70 -4.03 -7.53
C VAL A 56 20.45 -3.69 -9.02
N PRO A 57 21.47 -3.17 -9.73
CA PRO A 57 21.31 -2.75 -11.13
C PRO A 57 20.92 -3.88 -12.08
N ASP A 58 21.39 -5.10 -11.81
CA ASP A 58 21.08 -6.28 -12.61
C ASP A 58 19.67 -6.81 -12.32
N LYS A 59 18.71 -6.38 -13.13
CA LYS A 59 17.30 -6.79 -13.03
C LYS A 59 17.10 -8.28 -13.26
N ALA A 60 17.96 -8.95 -14.03
CA ALA A 60 17.85 -10.38 -14.30
C ALA A 60 18.05 -11.22 -13.00
N SER A 61 18.77 -10.68 -12.02
CA SER A 61 19.00 -11.33 -10.72
C SER A 61 17.85 -11.14 -9.71
N TRP A 62 16.88 -10.26 -9.96
CA TRP A 62 15.87 -9.86 -8.97
C TRP A 62 15.00 -11.01 -8.49
N ARG A 63 14.57 -11.88 -9.40
CA ARG A 63 13.86 -13.11 -9.07
C ARG A 63 14.62 -13.95 -8.05
N GLN A 64 15.89 -14.26 -8.33
CA GLN A 64 16.72 -15.09 -7.45
C GLN A 64 16.96 -14.43 -6.09
N ARG A 65 17.04 -13.10 -6.05
CA ARG A 65 17.23 -12.34 -4.81
C ARG A 65 16.00 -12.41 -3.92
N GLU A 66 14.82 -12.28 -4.50
CA GLU A 66 13.55 -12.43 -3.75
C GLU A 66 13.39 -13.86 -3.24
N GLU A 67 13.59 -14.88 -4.09
CA GLU A 67 13.55 -16.29 -3.69
C GLU A 67 14.54 -16.57 -2.54
N ARG A 68 15.74 -15.99 -2.63
CA ARG A 68 16.75 -16.11 -1.58
C ARG A 68 16.31 -15.44 -0.28
N ALA A 69 15.76 -14.25 -0.34
CA ALA A 69 15.28 -13.50 0.84
C ALA A 69 14.19 -14.30 1.57
N LEU A 70 13.19 -14.80 0.84
CA LEU A 70 12.11 -15.63 1.38
C LEU A 70 12.66 -16.90 2.04
N ARG A 71 13.59 -17.60 1.37
CA ARG A 71 14.23 -18.81 1.91
C ARG A 71 15.03 -18.51 3.18
N ILE A 72 15.79 -17.40 3.22
CA ILE A 72 16.55 -17.01 4.41
C ILE A 72 15.60 -16.70 5.57
N PHE A 73 14.51 -15.98 5.30
CA PHE A 73 13.53 -15.65 6.32
C PHE A 73 12.90 -16.93 6.89
N ARG A 74 12.38 -17.83 6.06
CA ARG A 74 11.79 -19.11 6.48
C ARG A 74 12.74 -19.91 7.39
N ARG A 75 14.00 -20.02 6.99
CA ARG A 75 15.02 -20.79 7.76
C ARG A 75 15.32 -20.22 9.14
N LYS A 76 15.12 -18.91 9.34
CA LYS A 76 15.46 -18.23 10.61
C LYS A 76 14.22 -17.94 11.45
N ALA A 77 13.11 -17.61 10.83
CA ALA A 77 11.89 -17.13 11.49
C ALA A 77 11.23 -18.18 12.39
N HIS A 78 11.43 -19.49 12.13
CA HIS A 78 10.88 -20.55 12.97
C HIS A 78 11.31 -20.47 14.44
N ASN A 79 12.41 -19.78 14.75
CA ASN A 79 12.85 -19.53 16.12
C ASN A 79 12.07 -18.41 16.82
N TYR A 80 11.28 -17.63 16.07
CA TYR A 80 10.62 -16.40 16.55
C TYR A 80 9.10 -16.47 16.44
N VAL A 81 8.55 -17.43 15.69
CA VAL A 81 7.10 -17.57 15.50
C VAL A 81 6.55 -18.71 16.35
N PRO A 82 5.39 -18.51 17.02
CA PRO A 82 4.74 -19.56 17.80
C PRO A 82 4.23 -20.74 16.95
N ASP A 83 3.79 -20.44 15.72
CA ASP A 83 3.25 -21.41 14.75
C ASP A 83 4.09 -21.38 13.47
N ALA A 84 4.90 -22.42 13.28
CA ALA A 84 5.75 -22.53 12.10
C ALA A 84 4.96 -22.76 10.79
N ALA A 85 3.72 -23.22 10.85
CA ALA A 85 2.88 -23.42 9.65
C ALA A 85 2.63 -22.14 8.85
N VAL A 86 2.74 -20.96 9.48
CA VAL A 86 2.68 -19.67 8.78
C VAL A 86 3.80 -19.50 7.74
N LEU A 87 4.91 -20.18 7.93
CA LEU A 87 6.08 -20.10 7.04
C LEU A 87 5.95 -20.99 5.79
N ASP A 88 5.03 -21.96 5.79
CA ASP A 88 4.80 -22.89 4.67
C ASP A 88 3.87 -22.30 3.60
N ASP A 89 3.11 -21.26 3.95
CA ASP A 89 2.27 -20.51 3.03
C ASP A 89 2.98 -19.25 2.55
N ASP A 90 3.08 -19.05 1.23
CA ASP A 90 3.84 -17.95 0.64
C ASP A 90 3.28 -16.58 1.04
N ILE A 91 1.97 -16.39 0.97
CA ILE A 91 1.33 -15.10 1.28
C ILE A 91 1.37 -14.80 2.77
N ARG A 92 1.13 -15.79 3.62
CA ARG A 92 1.23 -15.62 5.08
C ARG A 92 2.68 -15.33 5.49
N CYS A 93 3.64 -15.99 4.89
CA CYS A 93 5.06 -15.75 5.14
C CYS A 93 5.48 -14.35 4.68
N LEU A 94 5.07 -13.91 3.47
CA LEU A 94 5.33 -12.56 2.98
C LEU A 94 4.65 -11.49 3.84
N ALA A 95 3.40 -11.71 4.28
CA ALA A 95 2.71 -10.82 5.19
C ALA A 95 3.44 -10.68 6.53
N LEU A 96 3.94 -11.79 7.08
CA LEU A 96 4.76 -11.80 8.29
C LEU A 96 6.09 -11.05 8.08
N MET A 97 6.77 -11.29 6.96
CA MET A 97 7.97 -10.53 6.58
C MET A 97 7.71 -9.02 6.56
N GLN A 98 6.63 -8.61 5.90
CA GLN A 98 6.24 -7.20 5.76
C GLN A 98 5.84 -6.59 7.09
N HIS A 99 5.11 -7.31 7.92
CA HIS A 99 4.74 -6.90 9.27
C HIS A 99 5.96 -6.48 10.10
N HIS A 100 7.06 -7.23 9.97
CA HIS A 100 8.34 -6.96 10.66
C HIS A 100 9.32 -6.09 9.84
N GLY A 101 8.85 -5.41 8.78
CA GLY A 101 9.64 -4.44 8.02
C GLY A 101 10.61 -5.04 7.00
N ALA A 102 10.56 -6.34 6.74
CA ALA A 102 11.36 -6.92 5.67
C ALA A 102 10.82 -6.49 4.29
N PRO A 103 11.70 -6.23 3.30
CA PRO A 103 11.26 -5.85 1.96
C PRO A 103 10.58 -7.02 1.25
N THR A 104 9.33 -6.82 0.85
CA THR A 104 8.52 -7.76 0.06
C THR A 104 7.98 -7.09 -1.19
N ARG A 105 7.47 -7.89 -2.14
CA ARG A 105 6.76 -7.39 -3.32
C ARG A 105 5.38 -6.83 -3.03
N MET A 106 4.82 -7.11 -1.85
CA MET A 106 3.48 -6.69 -1.48
C MET A 106 3.44 -5.19 -1.21
N LEU A 107 2.33 -4.56 -1.57
CA LEU A 107 2.01 -3.19 -1.19
C LEU A 107 0.84 -3.23 -0.21
N ASP A 108 1.01 -2.59 0.97
CA ASP A 108 -0.09 -2.37 1.90
C ASP A 108 -1.06 -1.34 1.32
N PHE A 109 -2.31 -1.72 1.29
CA PHE A 109 -3.45 -0.85 1.05
C PHE A 109 -4.41 -0.95 2.24
N THR A 110 -5.30 -0.01 2.38
CA THR A 110 -6.34 -0.01 3.39
C THR A 110 -7.70 0.28 2.74
N LYS A 111 -8.77 -0.24 3.30
CA LYS A 111 -10.14 0.09 2.87
C LYS A 111 -10.60 1.47 3.38
N SER A 112 -9.78 2.13 4.23
CA SER A 112 -10.09 3.44 4.81
C SER A 112 -9.25 4.55 4.17
N PRO A 113 -9.85 5.54 3.49
CA PRO A 113 -9.13 6.71 3.00
C PRO A 113 -8.46 7.50 4.13
N PHE A 114 -9.03 7.47 5.33
CA PHE A 114 -8.52 8.17 6.50
C PHE A 114 -7.25 7.51 7.05
N VAL A 115 -7.20 6.18 7.10
CA VAL A 115 -5.97 5.45 7.47
C VAL A 115 -4.87 5.71 6.44
N ALA A 116 -5.19 5.74 5.15
CA ALA A 116 -4.22 6.10 4.12
C ALA A 116 -3.72 7.55 4.27
N ALA A 117 -4.63 8.51 4.56
CA ALA A 117 -4.26 9.89 4.82
C ALA A 117 -3.36 10.02 6.06
N PHE A 118 -3.59 9.24 7.11
CA PHE A 118 -2.73 9.18 8.28
C PHE A 118 -1.29 8.78 7.90
N PHE A 119 -1.12 7.73 7.09
CA PHE A 119 0.20 7.30 6.61
C PHE A 119 0.85 8.32 5.66
N ALA A 120 0.05 9.04 4.87
CA ALA A 120 0.54 10.07 3.98
C ALA A 120 1.06 11.30 4.74
N LEU A 121 0.32 11.74 5.76
CA LEU A 121 0.55 13.04 6.43
C LEU A 121 1.36 12.95 7.73
N GLY A 122 1.50 11.76 8.32
CA GLY A 122 2.07 11.59 9.66
C GLY A 122 3.47 12.17 9.82
N ASN A 123 4.37 11.94 8.89
CA ASN A 123 5.78 12.33 8.96
C ASN A 123 6.24 13.03 7.67
N THR A 124 5.55 14.08 7.24
CA THR A 124 5.93 14.80 6.03
C THR A 124 5.81 16.30 6.17
N ASN A 125 6.74 17.00 5.52
CA ASN A 125 6.73 18.45 5.35
C ASN A 125 6.59 18.86 3.87
N CYS A 126 6.44 17.91 2.97
CA CYS A 126 6.17 18.13 1.54
C CYS A 126 4.74 17.72 1.18
N SER A 127 4.36 17.91 -0.08
CA SER A 127 3.09 17.40 -0.59
C SER A 127 3.07 15.88 -0.52
N ALA A 128 2.07 15.32 0.13
CA ALA A 128 1.82 13.89 0.26
C ALA A 128 0.83 13.41 -0.80
N ALA A 129 0.69 12.11 -0.97
CA ALA A 129 -0.32 11.54 -1.84
C ALA A 129 -1.11 10.42 -1.16
N VAL A 130 -2.41 10.38 -1.44
CA VAL A 130 -3.25 9.20 -1.22
C VAL A 130 -3.67 8.65 -2.59
N PHE A 131 -3.28 7.41 -2.85
CA PHE A 131 -3.69 6.68 -4.04
C PHE A 131 -4.94 5.87 -3.70
N ALA A 132 -5.97 6.01 -4.52
CA ALA A 132 -7.20 5.23 -4.45
C ALA A 132 -7.25 4.29 -5.66
N LEU A 133 -7.45 3.00 -5.40
CA LEU A 133 -7.47 1.93 -6.39
C LEU A 133 -8.87 1.34 -6.49
N ASP A 134 -9.45 1.33 -7.69
CA ASP A 134 -10.76 0.73 -7.97
C ASP A 134 -10.69 -0.79 -7.87
N THR A 135 -10.72 -1.29 -6.63
CA THR A 135 -10.69 -2.72 -6.34
C THR A 135 -11.95 -3.47 -6.79
N PRO A 136 -13.17 -2.91 -6.72
CA PRO A 136 -14.36 -3.56 -7.27
C PRO A 136 -14.23 -3.91 -8.76
N THR A 137 -13.75 -2.97 -9.58
CA THR A 137 -13.52 -3.23 -11.01
C THR A 137 -12.39 -4.24 -11.22
N LEU A 138 -11.29 -4.12 -10.49
CA LEU A 138 -10.16 -5.05 -10.59
C LEU A 138 -10.52 -6.48 -10.16
N TRP A 139 -11.48 -6.64 -9.25
CA TRP A 139 -11.89 -7.95 -8.74
C TRP A 139 -12.37 -8.89 -9.84
N SER A 140 -13.06 -8.38 -10.84
CA SER A 140 -13.61 -9.16 -11.97
C SER A 140 -12.78 -9.01 -13.25
N ALA A 141 -11.82 -8.10 -13.29
CA ALA A 141 -11.03 -7.82 -14.47
C ALA A 141 -9.92 -8.86 -14.70
N ALA A 142 -9.49 -8.95 -15.96
CA ALA A 142 -8.28 -9.64 -16.37
C ALA A 142 -7.38 -8.67 -17.14
N PRO A 143 -6.05 -8.86 -17.14
CA PRO A 143 -5.15 -8.05 -17.93
C PRO A 143 -5.44 -8.23 -19.42
N ARG A 144 -5.24 -7.17 -20.22
CA ARG A 144 -5.57 -7.17 -21.67
C ARG A 144 -4.82 -8.23 -22.46
N HIS A 145 -3.59 -8.56 -22.03
CA HIS A 145 -2.74 -9.49 -22.73
C HIS A 145 -3.14 -10.97 -22.54
N ASP A 146 -3.85 -11.31 -21.43
CA ASP A 146 -4.33 -12.67 -21.21
C ASP A 146 -5.59 -12.72 -20.32
N ALA A 147 -6.74 -12.98 -20.91
CA ALA A 147 -8.02 -13.05 -20.19
C ALA A 147 -8.13 -14.22 -19.21
N ARG A 148 -7.21 -15.19 -19.24
CA ARG A 148 -7.16 -16.32 -18.31
C ARG A 148 -6.56 -15.95 -16.97
N LEU A 149 -5.80 -14.84 -16.90
CA LEU A 149 -5.11 -14.37 -15.70
C LEU A 149 -6.03 -13.51 -14.81
N ARG A 150 -7.26 -14.00 -14.58
CA ARG A 150 -8.20 -13.39 -13.64
C ARG A 150 -7.74 -13.62 -12.20
N ARG A 151 -8.20 -12.77 -11.29
CA ARG A 151 -7.85 -12.80 -9.87
C ARG A 151 -7.94 -14.20 -9.25
N GLU A 152 -9.02 -14.95 -9.50
CA GLU A 152 -9.23 -16.30 -8.95
C GLU A 152 -8.23 -17.31 -9.52
N ALA A 153 -7.87 -17.18 -10.80
CA ALA A 153 -6.95 -18.11 -11.47
C ALA A 153 -5.50 -17.92 -11.01
N ILE A 154 -5.13 -16.69 -10.62
CA ILE A 154 -3.79 -16.35 -10.17
C ILE A 154 -3.70 -16.22 -8.64
N ASP A 155 -4.73 -16.56 -7.87
CA ASP A 155 -4.78 -16.38 -6.42
C ASP A 155 -3.54 -17.02 -5.75
N PRO A 156 -2.64 -16.20 -5.18
CA PRO A 156 -1.39 -16.70 -4.62
C PRO A 156 -1.56 -17.50 -3.32
N ARG A 157 -2.77 -17.51 -2.73
CA ARG A 157 -3.12 -18.36 -1.58
C ARG A 157 -3.32 -19.82 -2.01
N VAL A 158 -3.61 -20.04 -3.30
CA VAL A 158 -3.65 -21.41 -3.86
C VAL A 158 -2.21 -21.90 -4.04
N ARG A 159 -1.91 -23.04 -3.45
CA ARG A 159 -0.56 -23.63 -3.45
C ARG A 159 0.02 -23.73 -4.87
N GLY A 160 1.23 -23.21 -5.05
CA GLY A 160 1.96 -23.20 -6.31
C GLY A 160 1.61 -22.04 -7.26
N ASN A 161 0.58 -21.23 -6.96
CA ASN A 161 0.25 -20.09 -7.77
C ASN A 161 1.22 -18.92 -7.57
N PHE A 162 1.74 -18.74 -6.34
CA PHE A 162 2.73 -17.71 -6.09
C PHE A 162 3.97 -17.93 -6.97
N GLU A 163 4.52 -19.12 -6.98
CA GLU A 163 5.69 -19.46 -7.80
C GLU A 163 5.41 -19.35 -9.29
N ARG A 164 4.22 -19.80 -9.74
CA ARG A 164 3.84 -19.81 -11.16
C ARG A 164 3.56 -18.43 -11.74
N HIS A 165 3.02 -17.52 -10.95
CA HIS A 165 2.48 -16.25 -11.44
C HIS A 165 3.25 -15.03 -10.95
N PHE A 166 3.86 -15.08 -9.77
CA PHE A 166 4.51 -13.94 -9.14
C PHE A 166 6.02 -14.10 -9.01
N ALA A 167 6.50 -15.22 -8.44
CA ALA A 167 7.94 -15.41 -8.24
C ALA A 167 8.73 -15.48 -9.55
N VAL A 168 8.10 -15.88 -10.66
CA VAL A 168 8.72 -15.85 -12.01
C VAL A 168 9.09 -14.44 -12.46
N ASN A 169 8.41 -13.41 -11.95
CA ASN A 169 8.69 -11.99 -12.21
C ASN A 169 8.63 -11.60 -13.71
N ASP A 170 7.70 -12.18 -14.46
CA ASP A 170 7.58 -12.01 -15.92
C ASP A 170 6.17 -11.60 -16.41
N LYS A 171 5.20 -11.47 -15.50
CA LYS A 171 3.81 -11.17 -15.86
C LYS A 171 3.37 -9.82 -15.28
N GLU A 172 2.88 -8.95 -16.15
CA GLU A 172 2.26 -7.68 -15.74
C GLU A 172 0.84 -7.93 -15.23
N ILE A 173 0.74 -8.56 -14.07
CA ILE A 173 -0.48 -8.89 -13.37
C ILE A 173 -0.48 -8.30 -11.96
N ILE A 174 -1.67 -8.19 -11.38
CA ILE A 174 -1.87 -7.87 -9.97
C ILE A 174 -2.87 -8.83 -9.35
N TRP A 175 -2.65 -9.12 -8.08
CA TRP A 175 -3.65 -9.73 -7.22
C TRP A 175 -3.96 -8.79 -6.07
N VAL A 176 -5.25 -8.67 -5.72
CA VAL A 176 -5.73 -7.86 -4.59
C VAL A 176 -6.44 -8.79 -3.62
N GLY A 177 -6.07 -8.72 -2.35
CA GLY A 177 -6.72 -9.54 -1.31
C GLY A 177 -5.99 -9.55 0.02
N GLU A 178 -6.47 -10.39 0.91
CA GLU A 178 -5.98 -10.54 2.27
C GLU A 178 -5.50 -11.98 2.47
N PRO A 179 -4.56 -12.24 3.41
CA PRO A 179 -4.23 -13.59 3.83
C PRO A 179 -5.45 -14.22 4.52
N GLU A 180 -5.52 -15.54 4.56
CA GLU A 180 -6.63 -16.24 5.23
C GLU A 180 -6.74 -15.91 6.72
N ALA A 181 -5.61 -15.65 7.37
CA ALA A 181 -5.55 -15.21 8.76
C ALA A 181 -4.88 -13.83 8.85
N MET A 182 -5.63 -12.86 9.33
CA MET A 182 -5.16 -11.47 9.50
C MET A 182 -4.59 -11.29 10.91
N ASP A 183 -3.42 -10.65 11.01
CA ASP A 183 -2.89 -10.21 12.28
C ASP A 183 -3.61 -8.96 12.83
N ARG A 184 -3.36 -8.64 14.12
CA ARG A 184 -4.02 -7.51 14.78
C ARG A 184 -3.77 -6.16 14.09
N ARG A 185 -2.57 -5.96 13.53
CA ARG A 185 -2.21 -4.73 12.83
C ARG A 185 -2.97 -4.60 11.53
N LEU A 186 -3.04 -5.67 10.73
CA LEU A 186 -3.78 -5.67 9.47
C LEU A 186 -5.27 -5.40 9.69
N VAL A 187 -5.86 -5.99 10.77
CA VAL A 187 -7.25 -5.72 11.19
C VAL A 187 -7.43 -4.26 11.60
N ALA A 188 -6.55 -3.73 12.48
CA ALA A 188 -6.63 -2.35 12.97
C ALA A 188 -6.51 -1.32 11.84
N GLN A 189 -5.74 -1.62 10.80
CA GLN A 189 -5.56 -0.77 9.63
C GLN A 189 -6.62 -0.97 8.55
N SER A 190 -7.61 -1.85 8.72
CA SER A 190 -8.53 -2.30 7.65
C SER A 190 -7.75 -2.67 6.38
N GLY A 191 -6.64 -3.38 6.57
CA GLY A 191 -5.61 -3.60 5.57
C GLY A 191 -5.99 -4.63 4.52
N THR A 192 -5.46 -4.45 3.33
CA THR A 192 -5.46 -5.40 2.22
C THR A 192 -4.13 -5.29 1.46
N PHE A 193 -3.78 -6.31 0.69
CA PHE A 193 -2.55 -6.30 -0.08
C PHE A 193 -2.80 -6.19 -1.58
N VAL A 194 -1.90 -5.50 -2.26
CA VAL A 194 -1.75 -5.59 -3.71
C VAL A 194 -0.42 -6.25 -4.01
N VAL A 195 -0.46 -7.34 -4.78
CA VAL A 195 0.71 -8.16 -5.12
C VAL A 195 0.95 -8.03 -6.63
N PRO A 196 2.00 -7.30 -7.06
CA PRO A 196 2.35 -7.22 -8.48
C PRO A 196 3.10 -8.46 -8.96
N GLY A 197 2.90 -8.84 -10.21
CA GLY A 197 3.59 -9.97 -10.85
C GLY A 197 5.01 -9.65 -11.30
N VAL A 198 5.34 -8.35 -11.48
CA VAL A 198 6.68 -7.85 -11.82
C VAL A 198 7.16 -6.81 -10.81
N LEU A 199 8.48 -6.73 -10.60
CA LEU A 199 9.11 -5.84 -9.63
C LEU A 199 9.72 -4.58 -10.26
N ASP A 200 9.94 -4.58 -11.55
CA ASP A 200 10.67 -3.52 -12.26
C ASP A 200 9.78 -2.39 -12.77
N LYS A 201 8.45 -2.53 -12.64
CA LYS A 201 7.45 -1.53 -13.01
C LYS A 201 6.67 -1.04 -11.79
N PRO A 202 6.30 0.24 -11.75
CA PRO A 202 5.41 0.74 -10.72
C PRO A 202 3.99 0.17 -10.91
N LEU A 203 3.24 0.09 -9.82
CA LEU A 203 1.93 -0.54 -9.80
C LEU A 203 0.92 0.14 -10.75
N ASP A 204 0.97 1.46 -10.87
CA ASP A 204 0.11 2.24 -11.75
C ASP A 204 0.32 1.88 -13.24
N GLU A 205 1.56 1.59 -13.66
CA GLU A 205 1.84 1.10 -15.02
C GLU A 205 1.25 -0.30 -15.24
N ILE A 206 1.41 -1.21 -14.27
CA ILE A 206 0.85 -2.57 -14.35
C ILE A 206 -0.68 -2.54 -14.39
N ILE A 207 -1.32 -1.68 -13.60
CA ILE A 207 -2.78 -1.51 -13.58
C ILE A 207 -3.30 -1.02 -14.92
N GLY A 208 -2.53 -0.26 -15.68
CA GLY A 208 -2.86 0.12 -17.04
C GLY A 208 -3.21 -1.06 -17.95
N GLN A 209 -2.77 -2.29 -17.64
CA GLN A 209 -3.17 -3.50 -18.37
C GLN A 209 -4.64 -3.90 -18.15
N TYR A 210 -5.26 -3.41 -17.07
CA TYR A 210 -6.65 -3.73 -16.70
C TYR A 210 -7.64 -2.66 -17.15
N GLU A 211 -7.19 -1.46 -17.47
CA GLU A 211 -8.05 -0.35 -17.85
C GLU A 211 -8.82 -0.60 -19.15
N ARG A 212 -10.08 -0.17 -19.18
CA ARG A 212 -11.00 -0.28 -20.31
C ARG A 212 -11.57 1.08 -20.74
N GLY A 213 -10.73 2.14 -20.65
CA GLY A 213 -11.12 3.50 -21.05
C GLY A 213 -11.33 4.45 -19.88
N VAL A 214 -11.39 3.93 -18.66
CA VAL A 214 -11.45 4.72 -17.42
C VAL A 214 -10.23 4.38 -16.56
N PRO A 215 -9.52 5.36 -15.98
CA PRO A 215 -8.46 5.11 -15.01
C PRO A 215 -8.98 4.34 -13.81
N LEU A 216 -8.22 3.32 -13.38
CA LEU A 216 -8.51 2.53 -12.18
C LEU A 216 -7.75 3.01 -10.94
N ILE A 217 -6.96 4.06 -11.10
CA ILE A 217 -6.25 4.75 -10.01
C ILE A 217 -6.61 6.22 -10.02
N ARG A 218 -6.96 6.75 -8.83
CA ARG A 218 -7.03 8.17 -8.54
C ARG A 218 -5.94 8.53 -7.52
N LYS A 219 -5.25 9.63 -7.74
CA LYS A 219 -4.22 10.16 -6.85
C LYS A 219 -4.67 11.49 -6.29
N PHE A 220 -4.90 11.54 -5.00
CA PHE A 220 -5.13 12.78 -4.26
C PHE A 220 -3.79 13.33 -3.81
N VAL A 221 -3.44 14.53 -4.26
CA VAL A 221 -2.24 15.26 -3.83
C VAL A 221 -2.63 16.21 -2.70
N LEU A 222 -2.11 15.96 -1.51
CA LEU A 222 -2.40 16.73 -0.30
C LEU A 222 -1.23 17.68 0.00
N PRO A 223 -1.43 19.00 -0.08
CA PRO A 223 -0.37 19.96 0.22
C PRO A 223 -0.08 20.00 1.73
N PRO A 224 1.11 20.49 2.15
CA PRO A 224 1.46 20.62 3.57
C PRO A 224 0.48 21.45 4.39
N SER A 225 -0.20 22.42 3.76
CA SER A 225 -1.19 23.29 4.41
C SER A 225 -2.40 22.53 4.98
N VAL A 226 -2.73 21.36 4.42
CA VAL A 226 -3.86 20.53 4.88
C VAL A 226 -3.48 19.68 6.10
N ARG A 227 -2.18 19.46 6.36
CA ARG A 227 -1.69 18.50 7.36
C ARG A 227 -2.25 18.75 8.77
N ALA A 228 -2.18 19.99 9.26
CA ALA A 228 -2.57 20.29 10.65
C ALA A 228 -4.06 19.99 10.90
N GLU A 229 -4.95 20.43 9.99
CA GLU A 229 -6.39 20.16 10.08
C GLU A 229 -6.69 18.67 9.95
N ALA A 230 -6.05 18.00 8.99
CA ALA A 230 -6.22 16.58 8.75
C ALA A 230 -5.80 15.74 9.96
N MET A 231 -4.61 15.97 10.51
CA MET A 231 -4.07 15.19 11.64
C MET A 231 -4.92 15.40 12.91
N LEU A 232 -5.38 16.62 13.17
CA LEU A 232 -6.31 16.86 14.29
C LEU A 232 -7.66 16.14 14.09
N SER A 233 -8.18 16.14 12.87
CA SER A 233 -9.42 15.43 12.52
C SER A 233 -9.25 13.91 12.71
N LEU A 234 -8.16 13.34 12.20
CA LEU A 234 -7.82 11.92 12.33
C LEU A 234 -7.65 11.50 13.80
N TYR A 235 -6.99 12.34 14.60
CA TYR A 235 -6.85 12.12 16.05
C TYR A 235 -8.22 12.06 16.74
N ARG A 236 -9.14 12.98 16.43
CA ARG A 236 -10.52 12.98 16.96
C ARG A 236 -11.33 11.75 16.53
N MET A 237 -11.00 11.16 15.37
CA MET A 237 -11.56 9.90 14.88
C MET A 237 -10.88 8.66 15.51
N ASN A 238 -9.96 8.86 16.45
CA ASN A 238 -9.16 7.79 17.06
C ASN A 238 -8.26 7.04 16.04
N ILE A 239 -7.82 7.73 14.97
CA ILE A 239 -6.86 7.21 14.01
C ILE A 239 -5.48 7.74 14.40
N THR A 240 -4.74 6.93 15.14
CA THR A 240 -3.44 7.29 15.75
C THR A 240 -2.45 6.14 15.58
N HIS A 241 -1.17 6.38 15.87
CA HIS A 241 -0.20 5.28 15.90
C HIS A 241 -0.59 4.19 16.91
N ALA A 242 -1.09 4.54 18.08
CA ALA A 242 -1.48 3.57 19.09
C ALA A 242 -2.63 2.66 18.65
N THR A 243 -3.59 3.19 17.89
CA THR A 243 -4.74 2.40 17.40
C THR A 243 -4.40 1.58 16.16
N LEU A 244 -3.56 2.12 15.26
CA LEU A 244 -3.18 1.44 14.02
C LEU A 244 -2.04 0.42 14.20
N PHE A 245 -1.27 0.54 15.28
CA PHE A 245 -0.19 -0.37 15.67
C PHE A 245 -0.44 -0.78 17.12
N PRO A 246 -1.22 -1.86 17.36
CA PRO A 246 -1.66 -2.24 18.69
C PRO A 246 -0.58 -3.00 19.49
N ASP A 247 0.57 -2.34 19.65
CA ASP A 247 1.74 -2.80 20.38
C ASP A 247 2.44 -1.63 21.08
N LEU A 248 3.52 -1.92 21.81
CA LEU A 248 4.28 -0.91 22.54
C LEU A 248 4.96 0.10 21.62
N ASP A 249 5.40 -0.31 20.43
CA ASP A 249 6.03 0.58 19.46
C ASP A 249 5.02 1.60 18.91
N GLY A 250 3.78 1.15 18.64
CA GLY A 250 2.69 2.03 18.24
C GLY A 250 2.32 3.04 19.33
N LEU A 251 2.24 2.61 20.59
CA LEU A 251 2.03 3.50 21.72
C LEU A 251 3.17 4.54 21.83
N ALA A 252 4.41 4.09 21.77
CA ALA A 252 5.57 4.98 21.88
C ALA A 252 5.59 6.05 20.76
N ARG A 253 5.29 5.63 19.50
CA ARG A 253 5.19 6.55 18.36
C ARG A 253 4.03 7.56 18.50
N SER A 254 2.95 7.18 19.15
CA SER A 254 1.80 8.07 19.34
C SER A 254 2.13 9.30 20.20
N ILE A 255 3.09 9.17 21.12
CA ILE A 255 3.56 10.28 21.98
C ILE A 255 4.12 11.45 21.14
N GLY A 256 4.76 11.13 19.99
CA GLY A 256 5.28 12.17 19.10
C GLY A 256 4.19 13.14 18.62
N TYR A 257 2.99 12.63 18.31
CA TYR A 257 1.89 13.49 17.88
C TYR A 257 1.26 14.27 19.04
N GLU A 258 1.26 13.74 20.26
CA GLU A 258 0.81 14.48 21.45
C GLU A 258 1.63 15.77 21.70
N LEU A 259 2.88 15.78 21.25
CA LEU A 259 3.74 16.99 21.32
C LEU A 259 3.36 18.05 20.29
N GLU A 260 2.68 17.67 19.21
CA GLU A 260 2.24 18.61 18.16
C GLU A 260 0.90 19.28 18.53
N ILE A 261 0.07 18.65 19.39
CA ILE A 261 -1.27 19.12 19.71
C ILE A 261 -1.21 20.21 20.78
N THR A 262 -1.73 21.39 20.45
CA THR A 262 -1.99 22.45 21.43
C THR A 262 -3.38 22.25 22.01
N TRP A 263 -3.47 21.77 23.26
CA TRP A 263 -4.74 21.58 23.94
C TRP A 263 -5.38 22.91 24.37
N PRO A 264 -6.66 23.19 24.06
CA PRO A 264 -7.34 24.38 24.58
C PRO A 264 -7.35 24.37 26.11
N GLY A 265 -6.80 25.42 26.74
CA GLY A 265 -6.70 25.53 28.18
C GLY A 265 -5.35 25.13 28.81
N TYR A 266 -4.44 24.55 28.04
CA TYR A 266 -3.06 24.40 28.49
C TYR A 266 -2.34 25.75 28.34
N ARG A 267 -2.29 26.51 29.44
CA ARG A 267 -1.53 27.77 29.49
C ARG A 267 -0.08 27.43 29.85
N SER A 268 0.85 27.87 29.04
CA SER A 268 2.30 27.84 29.29
C SER A 268 2.76 28.79 30.42
N ASP A 269 1.82 29.35 31.18
CA ASP A 269 2.07 30.40 32.17
C ASP A 269 2.46 29.87 33.57
N GLN A 270 2.84 28.59 33.67
CA GLN A 270 3.40 28.01 34.89
C GLN A 270 4.80 27.41 34.63
N ALA A 271 5.70 28.22 34.10
CA ALA A 271 7.15 27.96 34.13
C ALA A 271 7.87 29.08 34.85
#